data_f97ee40ebb897ccd2610c8ce51968ec3
#
_entry.id   f97ee40ebb897ccd2610c8ce51968ec3
#
_cell.length_a   1.000
_cell.length_b   1.000
_cell.length_c   1.000
_cell.angle_alpha   90.00
_cell.angle_beta   90.00
_cell.angle_gamma   90.00
#
_symmetry.space_group_name_H-M   'P 1'
#
loop_
_entity.id
_entity.type
_entity.pdbx_description
1 polymer ?
#
loop_
_entity_poly.entity_id
_entity_poly.type
_entity_poly.pdbx_seq_one_letter_code
_entity_poly.pdbx_strand_id
1 'polypeptide(L)'
;MASIDNFSKLCVHTQTTKPWTIEECISHFSAAGIKGISIWRHLLEGKDLKSIKAMLDAHQMEVVSLVRGGFFPAVDAEQRDLALEDNRLAIDQAAALGAPLVVLVCGADPRQSLERSLQQIQKGITALIPHAQNNGVKLAIEPLHPMYAGDKSAVVSLGQANDMCEAIASPWVGIAIDVYHLWWDNELKNEIIRCGKNKNILAFHVCDWRVPTIDFLTDRGLMGEGCIPVRQIRMWLEEAGFDGYNEVEVFSERLWAQDQKLYLEDIKKSYLNYT
;
A
#
# COMPACT_ATOMS: atom_id res chain seq x y z
N MET A 1 -18.49 11.32 -16.30
CA MET A 1 -17.64 10.64 -15.28
C MET A 1 -17.37 9.23 -15.82
N ALA A 2 -16.11 8.87 -16.03
CA ALA A 2 -15.80 7.51 -16.50
C ALA A 2 -16.09 6.51 -15.35
N SER A 3 -17.14 5.71 -15.51
CA SER A 3 -17.40 4.58 -14.62
C SER A 3 -16.44 3.45 -14.94
N ILE A 4 -15.98 2.73 -13.93
CA ILE A 4 -15.25 1.49 -14.12
C ILE A 4 -16.28 0.44 -14.57
N ASP A 5 -15.99 -0.27 -15.66
CA ASP A 5 -16.88 -1.27 -16.27
C ASP A 5 -16.28 -2.70 -16.31
N ASN A 6 -15.04 -2.84 -15.86
CA ASN A 6 -14.30 -4.10 -15.85
C ASN A 6 -13.29 -4.17 -14.70
N PHE A 7 -12.62 -5.31 -14.57
CA PHE A 7 -11.64 -5.58 -13.49
C PHE A 7 -10.19 -5.48 -13.92
N SER A 8 -9.90 -4.89 -15.08
CA SER A 8 -8.54 -4.86 -15.62
C SER A 8 -7.53 -4.13 -14.72
N LYS A 9 -8.02 -3.17 -13.91
CA LYS A 9 -7.24 -2.41 -12.93
C LYS A 9 -7.58 -2.74 -11.47
N LEU A 10 -8.30 -3.83 -11.22
CA LEU A 10 -8.58 -4.29 -9.87
C LEU A 10 -7.40 -5.10 -9.35
N CYS A 11 -6.84 -4.65 -8.22
CA CYS A 11 -5.91 -5.40 -7.41
C CYS A 11 -6.52 -5.62 -6.01
N VAL A 12 -6.23 -6.76 -5.40
CA VAL A 12 -6.66 -7.03 -4.03
C VAL A 12 -5.44 -7.36 -3.18
N HIS A 13 -5.32 -6.68 -2.04
CA HIS A 13 -4.32 -7.01 -1.03
C HIS A 13 -4.68 -8.34 -0.35
N THR A 14 -3.70 -9.21 -0.16
CA THR A 14 -3.92 -10.49 0.54
C THR A 14 -4.43 -10.30 1.97
N GLN A 15 -4.14 -9.17 2.60
CA GLN A 15 -4.67 -8.81 3.92
C GLN A 15 -6.18 -8.53 3.89
N THR A 16 -6.74 -8.16 2.75
CA THR A 16 -8.18 -7.95 2.59
C THR A 16 -8.95 -9.25 2.80
N THR A 17 -8.41 -10.36 2.33
CA THR A 17 -8.93 -11.72 2.54
C THR A 17 -8.08 -12.48 3.56
N LYS A 18 -7.80 -11.86 4.71
CA LYS A 18 -6.89 -12.34 5.77
C LYS A 18 -7.01 -13.82 6.14
N PRO A 19 -8.20 -14.46 6.14
CA PRO A 19 -8.32 -15.88 6.43
C PRO A 19 -7.68 -16.81 5.40
N TRP A 20 -7.40 -16.34 4.18
CA TRP A 20 -6.81 -17.16 3.13
C TRP A 20 -5.29 -17.18 3.20
N THR A 21 -4.73 -18.34 2.87
CA THR A 21 -3.30 -18.51 2.57
C THR A 21 -2.94 -17.80 1.26
N ILE A 22 -1.64 -17.63 1.00
CA ILE A 22 -1.19 -17.03 -0.29
C ILE A 22 -1.65 -17.87 -1.48
N GLU A 23 -1.65 -19.20 -1.36
CA GLU A 23 -2.08 -20.12 -2.40
C GLU A 23 -3.59 -20.00 -2.68
N GLU A 24 -4.40 -19.85 -1.63
CA GLU A 24 -5.84 -19.60 -1.75
C GLU A 24 -6.13 -18.24 -2.38
N CYS A 25 -5.41 -17.17 -1.96
CA CYS A 25 -5.51 -15.85 -2.58
C CYS A 25 -5.24 -15.92 -4.09
N ILE A 26 -4.12 -16.52 -4.51
CA ILE A 26 -3.75 -16.65 -5.92
C ILE A 26 -4.85 -17.39 -6.70
N SER A 27 -5.29 -18.55 -6.19
CA SER A 27 -6.29 -19.39 -6.86
C SER A 27 -7.66 -18.69 -6.98
N HIS A 28 -8.13 -18.07 -5.89
CA HIS A 28 -9.46 -17.48 -5.86
C HIS A 28 -9.52 -16.14 -6.60
N PHE A 29 -8.49 -15.29 -6.51
CA PHE A 29 -8.43 -14.04 -7.27
C PHE A 29 -8.41 -14.31 -8.77
N SER A 30 -7.55 -15.23 -9.22
CA SER A 30 -7.48 -15.64 -10.62
C SER A 30 -8.82 -16.21 -11.11
N ALA A 31 -9.45 -17.11 -10.34
CA ALA A 31 -10.76 -17.69 -10.70
C ALA A 31 -11.87 -16.62 -10.76
N ALA A 32 -11.77 -15.55 -9.97
CA ALA A 32 -12.69 -14.41 -9.99
C ALA A 32 -12.42 -13.39 -11.11
N GLY A 33 -11.40 -13.64 -11.96
CA GLY A 33 -11.00 -12.74 -13.05
C GLY A 33 -10.21 -11.51 -12.60
N ILE A 34 -9.69 -11.50 -11.36
CA ILE A 34 -8.83 -10.46 -10.82
C ILE A 34 -7.39 -10.82 -11.17
N LYS A 35 -6.63 -9.89 -11.75
CA LYS A 35 -5.25 -10.13 -12.16
C LYS A 35 -4.21 -9.52 -11.22
N GLY A 36 -4.53 -8.41 -10.57
CA GLY A 36 -3.64 -7.74 -9.64
C GLY A 36 -3.69 -8.34 -8.24
N ILE A 37 -2.53 -8.57 -7.64
CA ILE A 37 -2.39 -9.01 -6.25
C ILE A 37 -1.31 -8.19 -5.55
N SER A 38 -1.62 -7.65 -4.38
CA SER A 38 -0.63 -7.04 -3.48
C SER A 38 -0.40 -7.94 -2.29
N ILE A 39 0.85 -8.39 -2.11
CA ILE A 39 1.18 -9.47 -1.19
C ILE A 39 1.70 -8.91 0.12
N TRP A 40 1.06 -9.28 1.23
CA TRP A 40 1.56 -8.99 2.56
C TRP A 40 2.61 -10.02 2.99
N ARG A 41 3.80 -9.54 3.38
CA ARG A 41 5.01 -10.34 3.63
C ARG A 41 4.87 -11.46 4.65
N HIS A 42 3.98 -11.31 5.66
CA HIS A 42 3.76 -12.36 6.66
C HIS A 42 3.21 -13.67 6.04
N LEU A 43 2.52 -13.61 4.90
CA LEU A 43 2.07 -14.81 4.18
C LEU A 43 3.22 -15.54 3.45
N LEU A 44 4.39 -14.93 3.38
CA LEU A 44 5.58 -15.50 2.76
C LEU A 44 6.52 -16.17 3.78
N GLU A 45 6.23 -16.05 5.07
CA GLU A 45 7.05 -16.64 6.13
C GLU A 45 7.12 -18.17 5.97
N GLY A 46 8.34 -18.70 5.89
CA GLY A 46 8.60 -20.13 5.70
C GLY A 46 8.22 -20.68 4.32
N LYS A 47 7.83 -19.83 3.36
CA LYS A 47 7.47 -20.25 1.99
C LYS A 47 8.67 -20.23 1.05
N ASP A 48 8.67 -21.14 0.08
CA ASP A 48 9.58 -21.07 -1.06
C ASP A 48 9.07 -20.07 -2.09
N LEU A 49 9.75 -18.93 -2.21
CA LEU A 49 9.36 -17.85 -3.12
C LEU A 49 9.36 -18.29 -4.60
N LYS A 50 10.20 -19.26 -5.00
CA LYS A 50 10.19 -19.77 -6.36
C LYS A 50 8.91 -20.53 -6.67
N SER A 51 8.43 -21.31 -5.73
CA SER A 51 7.14 -22.03 -5.85
C SER A 51 5.97 -21.07 -5.90
N ILE A 52 5.97 -20.02 -5.06
CA ILE A 52 4.93 -18.97 -5.11
C ILE A 52 4.98 -18.23 -6.44
N LYS A 53 6.16 -17.84 -6.92
CA LYS A 53 6.30 -17.18 -8.23
C LYS A 53 5.79 -18.07 -9.37
N ALA A 54 6.13 -19.34 -9.37
CA ALA A 54 5.65 -20.29 -10.38
C ALA A 54 4.12 -20.40 -10.36
N MET A 55 3.51 -20.39 -9.18
CA MET A 55 2.04 -20.41 -9.03
C MET A 55 1.40 -19.10 -9.54
N LEU A 56 1.98 -17.93 -9.21
CA LEU A 56 1.54 -16.65 -9.74
C LEU A 56 1.56 -16.64 -11.29
N ASP A 57 2.64 -17.12 -11.88
CA ASP A 57 2.79 -17.20 -13.34
C ASP A 57 1.77 -18.15 -13.96
N ALA A 58 1.57 -19.34 -13.38
CA ALA A 58 0.60 -20.31 -13.85
C ALA A 58 -0.86 -19.78 -13.83
N HIS A 59 -1.17 -18.92 -12.86
CA HIS A 59 -2.46 -18.25 -12.74
C HIS A 59 -2.53 -16.89 -13.46
N GLN A 60 -1.45 -16.47 -14.14
CA GLN A 60 -1.34 -15.18 -14.83
C GLN A 60 -1.65 -13.99 -13.91
N MET A 61 -1.22 -14.08 -12.65
CA MET A 61 -1.35 -13.03 -11.66
C MET A 61 -0.18 -12.05 -11.75
N GLU A 62 -0.49 -10.76 -11.70
CA GLU A 62 0.49 -9.69 -11.64
C GLU A 62 0.66 -9.23 -10.18
N VAL A 63 1.87 -9.33 -9.65
CA VAL A 63 2.18 -8.79 -8.33
C VAL A 63 2.36 -7.28 -8.46
N VAL A 64 1.43 -6.53 -7.87
CA VAL A 64 1.38 -5.06 -7.98
C VAL A 64 2.30 -4.41 -6.96
N SER A 65 2.29 -4.91 -5.74
CA SER A 65 3.14 -4.41 -4.66
C SER A 65 3.46 -5.50 -3.64
N LEU A 66 4.56 -5.32 -2.89
CA LEU A 66 4.85 -6.07 -1.69
C LEU A 66 4.64 -5.18 -0.46
N VAL A 67 3.89 -5.66 0.52
CA VAL A 67 3.53 -4.93 1.73
C VAL A 67 4.00 -5.74 2.95
N ARG A 68 4.75 -5.23 3.85
CA ARG A 68 5.27 -3.87 4.00
C ARG A 68 6.74 -3.88 4.38
N GLY A 69 7.44 -2.85 3.96
CA GLY A 69 8.71 -2.46 4.54
C GLY A 69 8.53 -1.25 5.48
N GLY A 70 9.62 -0.57 5.82
CA GLY A 70 9.61 0.67 6.60
C GLY A 70 10.17 0.51 8.01
N PHE A 71 9.49 1.10 9.01
CA PHE A 71 9.81 1.08 10.44
C PHE A 71 11.24 1.56 10.77
N PHE A 72 11.69 2.62 10.09
CA PHE A 72 13.05 3.14 10.20
C PHE A 72 13.39 3.82 11.54
N PRO A 73 12.46 4.59 12.19
CA PRO A 73 12.81 5.33 13.38
C PRO A 73 13.00 4.44 14.59
N ALA A 74 14.14 4.63 15.24
CA ALA A 74 14.40 4.11 16.57
C ALA A 74 15.44 4.99 17.29
N VAL A 75 15.34 5.10 18.63
CA VAL A 75 16.38 5.74 19.44
C VAL A 75 17.67 4.94 19.33
N ASP A 76 17.56 3.60 19.38
CA ASP A 76 18.69 2.69 19.33
C ASP A 76 19.23 2.51 17.91
N ALA A 77 20.54 2.62 17.74
CA ALA A 77 21.21 2.47 16.44
C ALA A 77 21.04 1.03 15.89
N GLU A 78 21.20 0.03 16.75
CA GLU A 78 21.04 -1.38 16.37
C GLU A 78 19.65 -1.67 15.79
N GLN A 79 18.58 -1.11 16.36
CA GLN A 79 17.23 -1.26 15.83
C GLN A 79 17.06 -0.61 14.45
N ARG A 80 17.73 0.51 14.19
CA ARG A 80 17.74 1.13 12.86
C ARG A 80 18.48 0.28 11.83
N ASP A 81 19.58 -0.36 12.23
CA ASP A 81 20.34 -1.26 11.35
C ASP A 81 19.53 -2.52 11.03
N LEU A 82 18.85 -3.12 12.02
CA LEU A 82 17.92 -4.24 11.80
C LEU A 82 16.76 -3.86 10.87
N ALA A 83 16.22 -2.65 11.00
CA ALA A 83 15.18 -2.17 10.08
C ALA A 83 15.72 -2.06 8.64
N LEU A 84 16.95 -1.60 8.43
CA LEU A 84 17.57 -1.56 7.11
C LEU A 84 17.76 -2.96 6.52
N GLU A 85 18.18 -3.94 7.33
CA GLU A 85 18.33 -5.33 6.88
C GLU A 85 16.98 -5.95 6.50
N ASP A 86 15.93 -5.75 7.30
CA ASP A 86 14.57 -6.23 6.97
C ASP A 86 14.05 -5.60 5.68
N ASN A 87 14.33 -4.31 5.45
CA ASN A 87 13.92 -3.64 4.22
C ASN A 87 14.72 -4.13 3.00
N ARG A 88 15.99 -4.50 3.13
CA ARG A 88 16.73 -5.18 2.05
C ARG A 88 16.10 -6.53 1.72
N LEU A 89 15.75 -7.30 2.74
CA LEU A 89 15.02 -8.57 2.55
C LEU A 89 13.66 -8.34 1.86
N ALA A 90 12.93 -7.28 2.21
CA ALA A 90 11.66 -6.94 1.54
C ALA A 90 11.87 -6.63 0.06
N ILE A 91 12.92 -5.91 -0.29
CA ILE A 91 13.29 -5.61 -1.68
C ILE A 91 13.64 -6.91 -2.43
N ASP A 92 14.42 -7.81 -1.82
CA ASP A 92 14.80 -9.10 -2.43
C ASP A 92 13.57 -10.01 -2.64
N GLN A 93 12.64 -10.03 -1.69
CA GLN A 93 11.36 -10.74 -1.80
C GLN A 93 10.50 -10.16 -2.92
N ALA A 94 10.42 -8.83 -3.04
CA ALA A 94 9.68 -8.15 -4.10
C ALA A 94 10.26 -8.53 -5.48
N ALA A 95 11.58 -8.44 -5.64
CA ALA A 95 12.27 -8.82 -6.87
C ALA A 95 12.03 -10.30 -7.23
N ALA A 96 12.13 -11.21 -6.26
CA ALA A 96 11.92 -12.64 -6.48
C ALA A 96 10.49 -12.98 -6.93
N LEU A 97 9.48 -12.20 -6.50
CA LEU A 97 8.08 -12.38 -6.87
C LEU A 97 7.69 -11.56 -8.13
N GLY A 98 8.55 -10.66 -8.59
CA GLY A 98 8.26 -9.76 -9.70
C GLY A 98 7.42 -8.55 -9.31
N ALA A 99 7.36 -8.19 -8.03
CA ALA A 99 6.70 -6.98 -7.56
C ALA A 99 7.55 -5.74 -7.92
N PRO A 100 6.97 -4.72 -8.58
CA PRO A 100 7.71 -3.53 -9.00
C PRO A 100 8.03 -2.57 -7.84
N LEU A 101 7.37 -2.73 -6.68
CA LEU A 101 7.55 -1.83 -5.55
C LEU A 101 7.30 -2.52 -4.19
N VAL A 102 7.90 -1.92 -3.16
CA VAL A 102 7.62 -2.20 -1.74
C VAL A 102 6.93 -0.99 -1.13
N VAL A 103 5.78 -1.18 -0.50
CA VAL A 103 5.08 -0.15 0.27
C VAL A 103 5.74 -0.01 1.64
N LEU A 104 6.03 1.22 2.05
CA LEU A 104 6.73 1.55 3.28
C LEU A 104 5.80 2.19 4.31
N VAL A 105 5.46 1.45 5.35
CA VAL A 105 4.93 2.00 6.59
C VAL A 105 6.13 2.53 7.39
N CYS A 106 6.36 3.84 7.33
CA CYS A 106 7.65 4.43 7.64
C CYS A 106 8.12 4.30 9.10
N GLY A 107 7.19 4.11 10.04
CA GLY A 107 7.51 3.98 11.47
C GLY A 107 7.52 5.31 12.22
N ALA A 108 7.40 5.22 13.54
CA ALA A 108 7.61 6.31 14.50
C ALA A 108 8.16 5.71 15.79
N ASP A 109 8.97 6.48 16.54
CA ASP A 109 9.41 6.10 17.89
C ASP A 109 8.97 7.19 18.86
N PRO A 110 8.00 6.91 19.77
CA PRO A 110 7.47 7.93 20.69
C PRO A 110 8.49 8.45 21.72
N ARG A 111 9.67 7.82 21.79
CA ARG A 111 10.77 8.26 22.68
C ARG A 111 11.60 9.40 22.09
N GLN A 112 11.29 9.85 20.88
CA GLN A 112 11.96 10.96 20.19
C GLN A 112 10.95 11.87 19.49
N SER A 113 11.40 13.04 19.01
CA SER A 113 10.53 13.96 18.26
C SER A 113 10.14 13.38 16.89
N LEU A 114 8.98 13.79 16.36
CA LEU A 114 8.57 13.45 15.00
C LEU A 114 9.57 13.94 13.95
N GLU A 115 10.16 15.13 14.15
CA GLU A 115 11.20 15.66 13.27
C GLU A 115 12.40 14.71 13.17
N ARG A 116 12.87 14.18 14.32
CA ARG A 116 13.97 13.20 14.35
C ARG A 116 13.56 11.90 13.65
N SER A 117 12.32 11.46 13.84
CA SER A 117 11.78 10.29 13.15
C SER A 117 11.74 10.51 11.63
N LEU A 118 11.27 11.66 11.14
CA LEU A 118 11.29 12.02 9.72
C LEU A 118 12.71 12.03 9.13
N GLN A 119 13.70 12.58 9.86
CA GLN A 119 15.09 12.55 9.42
C GLN A 119 15.65 11.11 9.32
N GLN A 120 15.28 10.23 10.26
CA GLN A 120 15.69 8.83 10.23
C GLN A 120 15.02 8.06 9.09
N ILE A 121 13.74 8.33 8.80
CA ILE A 121 13.02 7.78 7.65
C ILE A 121 13.73 8.16 6.35
N GLN A 122 13.97 9.45 6.14
CA GLN A 122 14.66 9.93 4.94
C GLN A 122 16.03 9.28 4.75
N LYS A 123 16.83 9.19 5.84
CA LYS A 123 18.15 8.53 5.81
C LYS A 123 18.03 7.04 5.49
N GLY A 124 17.07 6.34 6.11
CA GLY A 124 16.84 4.92 5.89
C GLY A 124 16.44 4.63 4.43
N ILE A 125 15.48 5.38 3.90
CA ILE A 125 15.07 5.24 2.49
C ILE A 125 16.25 5.52 1.56
N THR A 126 17.00 6.61 1.80
CA THR A 126 18.15 6.96 0.98
C THR A 126 19.23 5.86 0.96
N ALA A 127 19.48 5.22 2.11
CA ALA A 127 20.43 4.12 2.22
C ALA A 127 20.02 2.85 1.45
N LEU A 128 18.71 2.67 1.19
CA LEU A 128 18.17 1.53 0.45
C LEU A 128 18.14 1.73 -1.06
N ILE A 129 18.26 2.96 -1.56
CA ILE A 129 18.13 3.26 -3.00
C ILE A 129 19.06 2.41 -3.88
N PRO A 130 20.36 2.25 -3.58
CA PRO A 130 21.23 1.44 -4.41
C PRO A 130 20.78 -0.02 -4.50
N HIS A 131 20.29 -0.59 -3.38
CA HIS A 131 19.80 -1.97 -3.34
C HIS A 131 18.49 -2.10 -4.12
N ALA A 132 17.56 -1.17 -3.94
CA ALA A 132 16.28 -1.09 -4.67
C ALA A 132 16.52 -0.98 -6.19
N GLN A 133 17.40 -0.09 -6.61
CA GLN A 133 17.79 0.11 -8.00
C GLN A 133 18.39 -1.15 -8.63
N ASN A 134 19.31 -1.82 -7.94
CA ASN A 134 19.95 -3.05 -8.42
C ASN A 134 18.94 -4.20 -8.61
N ASN A 135 17.86 -4.19 -7.83
CA ASN A 135 16.78 -5.18 -7.90
C ASN A 135 15.61 -4.76 -8.79
N GLY A 136 15.62 -3.54 -9.35
CA GLY A 136 14.53 -3.02 -10.17
C GLY A 136 13.22 -2.75 -9.37
N VAL A 137 13.32 -2.55 -8.06
CA VAL A 137 12.19 -2.37 -7.14
C VAL A 137 12.13 -0.93 -6.64
N LYS A 138 10.95 -0.30 -6.69
CA LYS A 138 10.73 1.05 -6.14
C LYS A 138 10.30 1.01 -4.68
N LEU A 139 10.53 2.10 -3.98
CA LEU A 139 10.14 2.31 -2.58
C LEU A 139 8.99 3.30 -2.53
N ALA A 140 7.82 2.86 -2.10
CA ALA A 140 6.61 3.68 -2.04
C ALA A 140 6.33 4.11 -0.60
N ILE A 141 6.57 5.38 -0.26
CA ILE A 141 6.23 5.96 1.03
C ILE A 141 4.71 5.98 1.18
N GLU A 142 4.18 5.37 2.23
CA GLU A 142 2.76 5.45 2.57
C GLU A 142 2.56 6.42 3.74
N PRO A 143 2.02 7.63 3.49
CA PRO A 143 1.62 8.51 4.58
C PRO A 143 0.39 7.94 5.28
N LEU A 144 0.45 7.81 6.61
CA LEU A 144 -0.66 7.30 7.40
C LEU A 144 -1.48 8.42 8.03
N HIS A 145 -2.73 8.10 8.44
CA HIS A 145 -3.56 9.04 9.16
C HIS A 145 -2.86 9.55 10.43
N PRO A 146 -2.98 10.84 10.81
CA PRO A 146 -2.29 11.44 11.96
C PRO A 146 -2.51 10.71 13.29
N MET A 147 -3.61 9.95 13.44
CA MET A 147 -3.83 9.12 14.63
C MET A 147 -2.72 8.07 14.87
N TYR A 148 -1.94 7.75 13.85
CA TYR A 148 -0.83 6.79 13.90
C TYR A 148 0.55 7.44 14.05
N ALA A 149 0.62 8.75 14.26
CA ALA A 149 1.89 9.48 14.34
C ALA A 149 2.80 9.03 15.50
N GLY A 150 2.21 8.41 16.53
CA GLY A 150 2.94 7.99 17.72
C GLY A 150 3.63 6.62 17.61
N ASP A 151 3.19 5.76 16.69
CA ASP A 151 3.63 4.35 16.67
C ASP A 151 3.86 3.76 15.28
N LYS A 152 3.07 4.16 14.26
CA LYS A 152 3.13 3.50 12.95
C LYS A 152 3.84 4.30 11.88
N SER A 153 3.66 5.63 11.85
CA SER A 153 4.35 6.47 10.87
C SER A 153 4.43 7.92 11.32
N ALA A 154 5.62 8.50 11.26
CA ALA A 154 5.82 9.94 11.42
C ALA A 154 5.45 10.74 10.16
N VAL A 155 5.29 10.07 9.00
CA VAL A 155 4.78 10.67 7.76
C VAL A 155 3.27 10.57 7.78
N VAL A 156 2.58 11.70 7.96
CA VAL A 156 1.13 11.73 8.26
C VAL A 156 0.31 12.59 7.29
N SER A 157 0.92 13.09 6.22
CA SER A 157 0.21 13.79 5.15
C SER A 157 0.88 13.55 3.81
N LEU A 158 0.11 13.74 2.72
CA LEU A 158 0.66 13.63 1.37
C LEU A 158 1.69 14.73 1.10
N GLY A 159 1.52 15.93 1.68
CA GLY A 159 2.49 17.02 1.58
C GLY A 159 3.85 16.64 2.16
N GLN A 160 3.89 16.04 3.37
CA GLN A 160 5.15 15.55 3.96
C GLN A 160 5.82 14.46 3.10
N ALA A 161 5.04 13.55 2.52
CA ALA A 161 5.58 12.52 1.64
C ALA A 161 6.16 13.14 0.35
N ASN A 162 5.48 14.13 -0.24
CA ASN A 162 5.98 14.89 -1.40
C ASN A 162 7.29 15.63 -1.06
N ASP A 163 7.35 16.34 0.06
CA ASP A 163 8.58 17.02 0.54
C ASP A 163 9.73 16.04 0.68
N MET A 164 9.48 14.86 1.23
CA MET A 164 10.49 13.81 1.39
C MET A 164 10.97 13.26 0.06
N CYS A 165 10.07 12.97 -0.89
CA CYS A 165 10.42 12.51 -2.23
C CYS A 165 11.25 13.57 -2.98
N GLU A 166 10.87 14.84 -2.89
CA GLU A 166 11.60 15.95 -3.52
C GLU A 166 13.00 16.12 -2.89
N ALA A 167 13.12 16.00 -1.57
CA ALA A 167 14.41 16.07 -0.89
C ALA A 167 15.34 14.90 -1.19
N ILE A 168 14.77 13.68 -1.38
CA ILE A 168 15.53 12.47 -1.79
C ILE A 168 15.90 12.54 -3.28
N ALA A 169 15.07 13.12 -4.12
CA ALA A 169 15.26 13.34 -5.56
C ALA A 169 15.71 12.08 -6.33
N SER A 170 15.05 10.94 -6.09
CA SER A 170 15.36 9.67 -6.73
C SER A 170 14.17 9.08 -7.48
N PRO A 171 14.33 8.58 -8.72
CA PRO A 171 13.26 7.92 -9.46
C PRO A 171 12.86 6.55 -8.88
N TRP A 172 13.60 6.07 -7.88
CA TRP A 172 13.33 4.81 -7.16
C TRP A 172 12.48 5.01 -5.91
N VAL A 173 12.09 6.25 -5.61
CA VAL A 173 11.26 6.58 -4.45
C VAL A 173 10.02 7.33 -4.94
N GLY A 174 8.86 6.94 -4.43
CA GLY A 174 7.60 7.62 -4.69
C GLY A 174 6.61 7.34 -3.56
N ILE A 175 5.33 7.43 -3.84
CA ILE A 175 4.28 7.48 -2.81
C ILE A 175 3.19 6.46 -3.13
N ALA A 176 2.75 5.72 -2.11
CA ALA A 176 1.51 4.97 -2.09
C ALA A 176 0.43 5.86 -1.45
N ILE A 177 -0.64 6.14 -2.19
CA ILE A 177 -1.74 6.99 -1.75
C ILE A 177 -2.88 6.08 -1.29
N ASP A 178 -3.11 5.99 0.04
CA ASP A 178 -4.24 5.28 0.64
C ASP A 178 -5.34 6.27 1.01
N VAL A 179 -6.53 6.07 0.45
CA VAL A 179 -7.69 6.92 0.74
C VAL A 179 -8.05 6.89 2.22
N TYR A 180 -7.87 5.75 2.93
CA TYR A 180 -8.19 5.63 4.35
C TYR A 180 -7.39 6.59 5.22
N HIS A 181 -6.16 6.86 4.82
CA HIS A 181 -5.24 7.69 5.56
C HIS A 181 -5.30 9.17 5.19
N LEU A 182 -5.83 9.51 3.99
CA LEU A 182 -5.67 10.84 3.41
C LEU A 182 -6.98 11.57 3.07
N TRP A 183 -8.15 10.90 3.10
CA TRP A 183 -9.43 11.49 2.69
C TRP A 183 -9.83 12.78 3.43
N TRP A 184 -9.36 12.96 4.64
CA TRP A 184 -9.64 14.09 5.52
C TRP A 184 -8.84 15.35 5.19
N ASP A 185 -7.74 15.23 4.40
CA ASP A 185 -6.81 16.32 4.13
C ASP A 185 -7.41 17.29 3.11
N ASN A 186 -7.58 18.55 3.53
CA ASN A 186 -8.12 19.61 2.67
C ASN A 186 -7.21 19.93 1.46
N GLU A 187 -5.90 19.66 1.56
CA GLU A 187 -4.93 19.87 0.49
C GLU A 187 -4.74 18.63 -0.41
N LEU A 188 -5.47 17.55 -0.15
CA LEU A 188 -5.27 16.26 -0.84
C LEU A 188 -5.21 16.41 -2.36
N LYS A 189 -6.14 17.15 -2.96
CA LYS A 189 -6.17 17.37 -4.42
C LYS A 189 -4.92 18.08 -4.91
N ASN A 190 -4.48 19.14 -4.24
CA ASN A 190 -3.32 19.93 -4.63
C ASN A 190 -2.04 19.09 -4.52
N GLU A 191 -1.94 18.27 -3.45
CA GLU A 191 -0.79 17.41 -3.22
C GLU A 191 -0.78 16.20 -4.18
N ILE A 192 -1.93 15.69 -4.62
CA ILE A 192 -2.01 14.69 -5.71
C ILE A 192 -1.47 15.27 -7.01
N ILE A 193 -1.87 16.51 -7.37
CA ILE A 193 -1.38 17.18 -8.58
C ILE A 193 0.14 17.38 -8.50
N ARG A 194 0.66 17.79 -7.33
CA ARG A 194 2.10 17.94 -7.09
C ARG A 194 2.84 16.62 -7.26
N CYS A 195 2.31 15.55 -6.66
CA CYS A 195 2.86 14.20 -6.75
C CYS A 195 2.92 13.71 -8.21
N GLY A 196 1.83 13.92 -8.97
CA GLY A 196 1.76 13.54 -10.39
C GLY A 196 2.74 14.33 -11.28
N LYS A 197 2.89 15.64 -11.06
CA LYS A 197 3.90 16.47 -11.78
C LYS A 197 5.32 15.93 -11.61
N ASN A 198 5.63 15.39 -10.42
CA ASN A 198 6.92 14.82 -10.08
C ASN A 198 7.04 13.33 -10.49
N LYS A 199 5.97 12.72 -11.02
CA LYS A 199 5.88 11.29 -11.40
C LYS A 199 6.13 10.34 -10.21
N ASN A 200 5.70 10.76 -9.02
CA ASN A 200 5.94 10.05 -7.78
C ASN A 200 4.76 9.18 -7.32
N ILE A 201 3.62 9.16 -8.04
CA ILE A 201 2.48 8.30 -7.69
C ILE A 201 2.84 6.87 -8.10
N LEU A 202 3.00 5.95 -7.14
CA LEU A 202 3.38 4.56 -7.37
C LEU A 202 2.25 3.57 -7.10
N ALA A 203 1.39 3.83 -6.13
CA ALA A 203 0.29 2.95 -5.74
C ALA A 203 -0.93 3.76 -5.31
N PHE A 204 -2.11 3.16 -5.44
CA PHE A 204 -3.37 3.74 -4.99
C PHE A 204 -4.20 2.69 -4.26
N HIS A 205 -4.33 2.83 -2.93
CA HIS A 205 -5.10 1.94 -2.07
C HIS A 205 -6.50 2.48 -1.84
N VAL A 206 -7.51 1.61 -1.94
CA VAL A 206 -8.92 1.96 -1.84
C VAL A 206 -9.67 1.09 -0.82
N CYS A 207 -10.44 1.75 0.00
CA CYS A 207 -11.42 1.19 0.95
C CYS A 207 -12.38 2.31 1.35
N ASP A 208 -13.11 2.14 2.45
CA ASP A 208 -13.96 3.21 2.97
C ASP A 208 -13.83 3.36 4.49
N TRP A 209 -14.17 4.54 4.97
CA TRP A 209 -14.22 4.90 6.39
C TRP A 209 -15.66 4.83 6.87
N ARG A 210 -15.99 3.78 7.63
CA ARG A 210 -17.33 3.56 8.14
C ARG A 210 -17.71 4.54 9.26
N VAL A 211 -18.96 4.97 9.26
CA VAL A 211 -19.52 5.86 10.28
C VAL A 211 -20.83 5.24 10.80
N PRO A 212 -21.01 5.02 12.11
CA PRO A 212 -20.02 5.24 13.17
C PRO A 212 -18.84 4.26 13.10
N THR A 213 -17.64 4.74 13.44
CA THR A 213 -16.43 3.92 13.49
C THR A 213 -16.39 3.16 14.81
N ILE A 214 -16.19 1.84 14.75
CA ILE A 214 -16.09 0.98 15.93
C ILE A 214 -14.62 0.80 16.32
N ASP A 215 -13.73 0.60 15.32
CA ASP A 215 -12.29 0.47 15.51
C ASP A 215 -11.55 1.16 14.36
N PHE A 216 -10.52 1.94 14.68
CA PHE A 216 -9.79 2.71 13.66
C PHE A 216 -8.84 1.87 12.80
N LEU A 217 -8.55 0.64 13.15
CA LEU A 217 -7.70 -0.24 12.37
C LEU A 217 -8.50 -1.30 11.62
N THR A 218 -9.45 -1.94 12.29
CA THR A 218 -10.11 -3.17 11.81
C THR A 218 -11.60 -3.02 11.56
N ASP A 219 -12.06 -1.79 11.28
CA ASP A 219 -13.46 -1.50 10.91
C ASP A 219 -13.54 -0.74 9.57
N ARG A 220 -12.57 -0.94 8.67
CA ARG A 220 -12.68 -0.38 7.32
C ARG A 220 -13.87 -1.01 6.58
N GLY A 221 -14.50 -0.24 5.69
CA GLY A 221 -15.56 -0.69 4.80
C GLY A 221 -15.06 -0.95 3.38
N LEU A 222 -15.88 -1.65 2.60
CA LEU A 222 -15.78 -1.63 1.15
C LEU A 222 -16.14 -0.24 0.62
N MET A 223 -15.61 0.11 -0.55
CA MET A 223 -15.91 1.36 -1.24
C MET A 223 -17.42 1.55 -1.35
N GLY A 224 -17.96 2.67 -0.84
CA GLY A 224 -19.38 2.97 -0.74
C GLY A 224 -20.05 2.59 0.58
N GLU A 225 -19.34 1.96 1.53
CA GLU A 225 -19.86 1.68 2.87
C GLU A 225 -19.59 2.81 3.89
N GLY A 226 -18.95 3.90 3.50
CA GLY A 226 -18.55 4.96 4.41
C GLY A 226 -18.64 6.37 3.82
N CYS A 227 -17.70 7.24 4.22
CA CYS A 227 -17.74 8.65 3.88
C CYS A 227 -16.64 9.11 2.91
N ILE A 228 -15.77 8.22 2.45
CA ILE A 228 -14.66 8.60 1.57
C ILE A 228 -15.16 8.80 0.13
N PRO A 229 -14.89 9.93 -0.50
CA PRO A 229 -15.23 10.17 -1.90
C PRO A 229 -14.25 9.45 -2.85
N VAL A 230 -14.19 8.10 -2.78
CA VAL A 230 -13.18 7.27 -3.46
C VAL A 230 -13.10 7.57 -4.94
N ARG A 231 -14.25 7.60 -5.63
CA ARG A 231 -14.32 7.92 -7.07
C ARG A 231 -13.72 9.29 -7.40
N GLN A 232 -13.96 10.29 -6.57
CA GLN A 232 -13.43 11.63 -6.79
C GLN A 232 -11.91 11.64 -6.63
N ILE A 233 -11.37 10.94 -5.62
CA ILE A 233 -9.93 10.84 -5.39
C ILE A 233 -9.27 10.08 -6.56
N ARG A 234 -9.86 8.96 -7.01
CA ARG A 234 -9.39 8.24 -8.20
C ARG A 234 -9.30 9.15 -9.42
N MET A 235 -10.33 9.96 -9.67
CA MET A 235 -10.32 10.89 -10.81
C MET A 235 -9.17 11.90 -10.71
N TRP A 236 -8.88 12.44 -9.53
CA TRP A 236 -7.74 13.35 -9.35
C TRP A 236 -6.40 12.66 -9.62
N LEU A 237 -6.26 11.38 -9.26
CA LEU A 237 -5.06 10.59 -9.56
C LEU A 237 -4.91 10.33 -11.06
N GLU A 238 -5.99 9.98 -11.75
CA GLU A 238 -6.00 9.78 -13.21
C GLU A 238 -5.66 11.09 -13.93
N GLU A 239 -6.24 12.23 -13.53
CA GLU A 239 -5.92 13.57 -14.05
C GLU A 239 -4.44 13.94 -13.79
N ALA A 240 -3.87 13.46 -12.68
CA ALA A 240 -2.46 13.65 -12.34
C ALA A 240 -1.51 12.67 -13.06
N GLY A 241 -2.05 11.78 -13.92
CA GLY A 241 -1.29 10.86 -14.77
C GLY A 241 -1.06 9.47 -14.18
N PHE A 242 -1.74 9.10 -13.10
CA PHE A 242 -1.70 7.74 -12.58
C PHE A 242 -2.54 6.80 -13.46
N ASP A 243 -1.92 5.71 -13.90
CA ASP A 243 -2.54 4.68 -14.75
C ASP A 243 -2.37 3.25 -14.17
N GLY A 244 -2.07 3.15 -12.87
CA GLY A 244 -1.86 1.90 -12.17
C GLY A 244 -3.15 1.20 -11.74
N TYR A 245 -2.99 0.23 -10.85
CA TYR A 245 -4.09 -0.50 -10.23
C TYR A 245 -4.79 0.31 -9.14
N ASN A 246 -6.09 0.05 -8.96
CA ASN A 246 -6.81 0.41 -7.74
C ASN A 246 -6.71 -0.80 -6.81
N GLU A 247 -5.97 -0.65 -5.73
CA GLU A 247 -5.61 -1.73 -4.82
C GLU A 247 -6.57 -1.75 -3.63
N VAL A 248 -7.47 -2.73 -3.60
CA VAL A 248 -8.43 -2.87 -2.50
C VAL A 248 -7.72 -3.37 -1.27
N GLU A 249 -7.67 -2.52 -0.23
CA GLU A 249 -7.03 -2.80 1.05
C GLU A 249 -8.01 -2.56 2.20
N VAL A 250 -8.68 -3.61 2.64
CA VAL A 250 -9.71 -3.53 3.68
C VAL A 250 -9.32 -4.37 4.90
N PHE A 251 -9.13 -3.68 6.04
CA PHE A 251 -8.95 -4.29 7.34
C PHE A 251 -10.29 -4.28 8.06
N SER A 252 -10.94 -5.45 8.21
CA SER A 252 -12.28 -5.52 8.80
C SER A 252 -12.56 -6.86 9.45
N GLU A 253 -12.64 -6.87 10.80
CA GLU A 253 -13.03 -8.09 11.53
C GLU A 253 -14.40 -8.61 11.07
N ARG A 254 -15.32 -7.71 10.75
CA ARG A 254 -16.65 -8.06 10.22
C ARG A 254 -16.57 -8.82 8.89
N LEU A 255 -15.73 -8.35 7.98
CA LEU A 255 -15.59 -8.92 6.63
C LEU A 255 -14.72 -10.18 6.64
N TRP A 256 -13.71 -10.24 7.50
CA TRP A 256 -12.91 -11.45 7.69
C TRP A 256 -13.70 -12.61 8.31
N ALA A 257 -14.76 -12.33 9.08
CA ALA A 257 -15.64 -13.35 9.66
C ALA A 257 -16.64 -13.95 8.66
N GLN A 258 -16.75 -13.40 7.43
CA GLN A 258 -17.67 -13.88 6.42
C GLN A 258 -17.05 -15.00 5.57
N ASP A 259 -17.89 -15.68 4.75
CA ASP A 259 -17.39 -16.52 3.66
C ASP A 259 -16.57 -15.66 2.69
N GLN A 260 -15.29 -15.97 2.56
CA GLN A 260 -14.36 -15.13 1.79
C GLN A 260 -14.63 -15.17 0.27
N LYS A 261 -15.33 -16.19 -0.26
CA LYS A 261 -15.75 -16.21 -1.67
C LYS A 261 -16.89 -15.24 -1.91
N LEU A 262 -17.86 -15.19 -1.01
CA LEU A 262 -18.94 -14.20 -1.06
C LEU A 262 -18.37 -12.79 -0.86
N TYR A 263 -17.45 -12.62 0.06
CA TYR A 263 -16.76 -11.35 0.28
C TYR A 263 -16.01 -10.89 -0.99
N LEU A 264 -15.35 -11.79 -1.72
CA LEU A 264 -14.70 -11.44 -2.97
C LEU A 264 -15.68 -10.94 -4.05
N GLU A 265 -16.86 -11.51 -4.13
CA GLU A 265 -17.92 -11.00 -5.01
C GLU A 265 -18.43 -9.63 -4.57
N ASP A 266 -18.51 -9.36 -3.27
CA ASP A 266 -18.89 -8.04 -2.76
C ASP A 266 -17.79 -6.99 -3.03
N ILE A 267 -16.51 -7.36 -2.95
CA ILE A 267 -15.37 -6.51 -3.38
C ILE A 267 -15.57 -6.10 -4.86
N LYS A 268 -15.84 -7.06 -5.74
CA LYS A 268 -16.03 -6.80 -7.18
C LYS A 268 -17.20 -5.86 -7.45
N LYS A 269 -18.35 -6.07 -6.78
CA LYS A 269 -19.53 -5.21 -6.90
C LYS A 269 -19.23 -3.79 -6.40
N SER A 270 -18.61 -3.68 -5.23
CA SER A 270 -18.24 -2.40 -4.64
C SER A 270 -17.26 -1.63 -5.55
N TYR A 271 -16.26 -2.32 -6.08
CA TYR A 271 -15.29 -1.77 -7.02
C TYR A 271 -15.94 -1.13 -8.25
N LEU A 272 -16.84 -1.83 -8.92
CA LEU A 272 -17.53 -1.31 -10.12
C LEU A 272 -18.44 -0.11 -9.80
N ASN A 273 -19.05 -0.10 -8.63
CA ASN A 273 -20.08 0.89 -8.31
C ASN A 273 -19.54 2.15 -7.64
N TYR A 274 -18.41 2.07 -6.92
CA TYR A 274 -18.00 3.15 -6.02
C TYR A 274 -16.52 3.58 -6.15
N THR A 275 -15.71 2.84 -6.91
CA THR A 275 -14.31 3.24 -7.14
C THR A 275 -14.13 4.18 -8.30
#